data_3c9a2a23d28aa01b411463ec305228e7
#
_entry.id   3c9a2a23d28aa01b411463ec305228e7
#
_cell.length_a   1.000
_cell.length_b   1.000
_cell.length_c   1.000
_cell.angle_alpha   90.00
_cell.angle_beta   90.00
_cell.angle_gamma   90.00
#
_symmetry.space_group_name_H-M   'P 1'
#
loop_
_entity.id
_entity.type
_entity.pdbx_description
1 polymer ?
#
loop_
_entity_poly.entity_id
_entity_poly.type
_entity_poly.pdbx_seq_one_letter_code
_entity_poly.pdbx_strand_id
1 'polypeptide(L)'
;MSLNHHFRRLAALVGVLLGVSVLLGACSKPTGAGGSQPVILNVGATAEPTGLDPATTTGAGTPFVLLYNVYETLVRINDQGEIKPLLAKSWTVSPDATVYTFDLEPSATFASGSPVDAQAVVDSLLRIRDGKDTTQVLRSQMEKVKEVTAVDEHQVRVTLTGPSQQWLYDMTSTAGIIYDLGAATDLSTTPAGSGPYVFSSHDVGSSVTLKRNENYWGTGPRVDEVNFRYYADANAMVTAMLSGQLDIVSNLTVPQAVDQFSDAARFKVLEGTTDGEVVLGFNHVNPALQDVRVRQAINHAIDRQAIIDGAWGGKGTLIGSMVPPTDRWYEDLSRTYPHDPEKARALLAEAGHAEGLTLRLRVPNLPYAPPIARLVAAQLREVGIEVVTEELEFATWLESVYKQRDYDMTVVAHVEPWDLAAFARSDYYWGYDNPEFTELMAAADATTTEAEHTATLKKAAKVLADDAAADWLFLLPNIIITTTEVSGIAANGTGLSFDLTHVATSR
;
A
#
# COMPACT_ATOMS: atom_id res chain seq x y z
N MET A 1 -34.05 21.67 -62.15
CA MET A 1 -35.15 22.59 -61.91
C MET A 1 -34.74 23.35 -60.67
N SER A 2 -34.14 24.53 -60.86
CA SER A 2 -34.77 25.86 -60.89
C SER A 2 -35.19 26.26 -59.50
N LEU A 3 -34.81 27.34 -58.89
CA LEU A 3 -34.24 28.65 -59.17
C LEU A 3 -34.28 29.37 -57.81
N ASN A 4 -33.19 30.04 -57.42
CA ASN A 4 -33.03 31.52 -57.44
C ASN A 4 -33.87 32.28 -56.44
N HIS A 5 -33.32 33.13 -55.75
CA HIS A 5 -32.73 34.48 -55.80
C HIS A 5 -33.29 35.28 -54.63
N HIS A 6 -32.79 36.21 -54.04
CA HIS A 6 -31.94 37.37 -54.23
C HIS A 6 -31.95 38.23 -52.99
N PHE A 7 -30.84 38.91 -52.67
CA PHE A 7 -30.64 40.35 -52.52
C PHE A 7 -31.33 41.08 -51.34
N ARG A 8 -30.81 42.00 -50.62
CA ARG A 8 -29.76 43.00 -50.73
C ARG A 8 -29.72 43.83 -49.45
N ARG A 9 -28.51 44.17 -48.98
CA ARG A 9 -27.97 45.48 -48.62
C ARG A 9 -28.88 46.59 -48.08
N LEU A 10 -28.44 47.26 -46.98
CA LEU A 10 -28.02 48.69 -46.87
C LEU A 10 -27.69 48.95 -45.36
N ALA A 11 -26.65 49.36 -45.06
CA ALA A 11 -25.73 50.47 -44.74
C ALA A 11 -26.42 51.81 -44.42
N ALA A 12 -26.01 52.46 -43.33
CA ALA A 12 -25.66 53.86 -43.06
C ALA A 12 -25.82 54.16 -41.57
N LEU A 13 -24.84 54.57 -40.84
CA LEU A 13 -24.08 55.83 -40.70
C LEU A 13 -24.73 56.86 -39.74
N VAL A 14 -23.87 57.26 -38.72
CA VAL A 14 -23.70 58.55 -38.12
C VAL A 14 -24.47 58.91 -36.86
N GLY A 15 -23.71 59.33 -35.83
CA GLY A 15 -24.15 60.15 -34.73
C GLY A 15 -23.17 60.22 -33.56
N VAL A 16 -22.09 60.99 -33.72
CA VAL A 16 -21.23 61.49 -32.62
C VAL A 16 -21.95 62.57 -31.83
N LEU A 17 -21.97 62.43 -30.49
CA LEU A 17 -22.14 63.61 -29.60
C LEU A 17 -21.42 63.33 -28.26
N LEU A 18 -20.43 64.20 -28.01
CA LEU A 18 -19.71 64.34 -26.74
C LEU A 18 -20.67 64.77 -25.63
N GLY A 19 -20.56 64.18 -24.48
CA GLY A 19 -21.11 64.63 -23.22
C GLY A 19 -20.13 64.39 -22.09
N VAL A 20 -19.27 65.38 -21.81
CA VAL A 20 -18.43 65.46 -20.62
C VAL A 20 -19.32 65.73 -19.42
N SER A 21 -19.37 64.76 -18.48
CA SER A 21 -19.90 65.05 -17.14
C SER A 21 -18.87 64.49 -16.10
N VAL A 22 -18.14 65.45 -15.56
CA VAL A 22 -17.30 65.23 -14.36
C VAL A 22 -18.22 65.04 -13.15
N LEU A 23 -18.22 63.87 -12.56
CA LEU A 23 -18.76 63.64 -11.23
C LEU A 23 -17.68 63.04 -10.35
N LEU A 24 -17.26 63.86 -9.39
CA LEU A 24 -16.48 63.45 -8.23
C LEU A 24 -17.27 62.42 -7.46
N GLY A 25 -16.82 61.15 -7.55
CA GLY A 25 -17.33 60.03 -6.78
C GLY A 25 -16.24 59.49 -5.88
N ALA A 26 -16.47 59.56 -4.60
CA ALA A 26 -15.63 59.14 -3.48
C ALA A 26 -14.86 57.85 -3.73
N CYS A 27 -13.57 57.82 -3.37
CA CYS A 27 -12.76 56.63 -3.16
C CYS A 27 -13.36 55.81 -2.01
N SER A 28 -14.26 54.91 -2.32
CA SER A 28 -14.49 53.72 -1.48
C SER A 28 -13.40 52.70 -1.84
N LYS A 29 -12.40 52.55 -0.98
CA LYS A 29 -11.53 51.38 -0.98
C LYS A 29 -12.42 50.15 -1.01
N PRO A 30 -12.26 49.22 -1.95
CA PRO A 30 -12.80 47.92 -1.75
C PRO A 30 -12.02 47.29 -0.58
N THR A 31 -12.67 47.14 0.56
CA THR A 31 -12.25 46.16 1.56
C THR A 31 -12.47 44.82 0.92
N GLY A 32 -11.52 44.42 0.08
CA GLY A 32 -11.39 43.06 -0.35
C GLY A 32 -11.05 42.25 0.90
N ALA A 33 -11.98 41.47 1.38
CA ALA A 33 -11.65 40.30 2.13
C ALA A 33 -10.70 39.51 1.22
N GLY A 34 -9.41 39.53 1.53
CA GLY A 34 -8.41 38.72 0.87
C GLY A 34 -8.66 37.27 1.27
N GLY A 35 -9.63 36.64 0.63
CA GLY A 35 -9.72 35.20 0.64
C GLY A 35 -8.46 34.68 -0.05
N SER A 36 -7.55 34.03 0.70
CA SER A 36 -6.47 33.27 0.09
C SER A 36 -7.09 32.28 -0.89
N GLN A 37 -6.50 32.16 -2.08
CA GLN A 37 -6.93 31.11 -3.01
C GLN A 37 -6.78 29.75 -2.32
N PRO A 38 -7.74 28.83 -2.53
CA PRO A 38 -7.65 27.50 -1.93
C PRO A 38 -6.37 26.78 -2.39
N VAL A 39 -5.71 26.15 -1.45
CA VAL A 39 -4.52 25.35 -1.69
C VAL A 39 -4.95 23.98 -2.19
N ILE A 40 -4.71 23.68 -3.46
CA ILE A 40 -5.11 22.44 -4.12
C ILE A 40 -3.87 21.63 -4.47
N LEU A 41 -3.88 20.32 -4.15
CA LEU A 41 -2.87 19.35 -4.58
C LEU A 41 -3.47 18.33 -5.55
N ASN A 42 -2.73 18.08 -6.64
CA ASN A 42 -3.03 17.02 -7.59
C ASN A 42 -2.04 15.86 -7.41
N VAL A 43 -2.54 14.70 -7.00
CA VAL A 43 -1.78 13.49 -6.73
C VAL A 43 -2.04 12.48 -7.85
N GLY A 44 -1.02 12.10 -8.60
CA GLY A 44 -1.10 11.03 -9.59
C GLY A 44 -1.01 9.66 -8.90
N ALA A 45 -1.91 8.74 -9.24
CA ALA A 45 -1.95 7.37 -8.76
C ALA A 45 -2.34 6.39 -9.87
N THR A 46 -1.96 5.12 -9.72
CA THR A 46 -2.29 4.05 -10.70
C THR A 46 -3.45 3.16 -10.25
N ALA A 47 -3.75 3.11 -8.95
CA ALA A 47 -4.80 2.27 -8.38
C ALA A 47 -6.01 3.12 -7.96
N GLU A 48 -7.10 2.99 -8.71
CA GLU A 48 -8.38 3.62 -8.39
C GLU A 48 -9.16 2.77 -7.37
N PRO A 49 -9.88 3.38 -6.40
CA PRO A 49 -10.85 2.66 -5.57
C PRO A 49 -11.92 1.96 -6.41
N THR A 50 -12.11 0.67 -6.19
CA THR A 50 -13.21 -0.10 -6.82
C THR A 50 -14.53 0.06 -6.08
N GLY A 51 -14.52 0.68 -4.90
CA GLY A 51 -15.64 1.06 -4.05
C GLY A 51 -15.13 1.93 -2.93
N LEU A 52 -16.01 2.65 -2.24
CA LEU A 52 -15.64 3.61 -1.20
C LEU A 52 -15.84 3.12 0.23
N ASP A 53 -16.43 1.93 0.40
CA ASP A 53 -16.55 1.28 1.70
C ASP A 53 -15.42 0.27 1.91
N PRO A 54 -14.42 0.58 2.76
CA PRO A 54 -13.29 -0.31 2.98
C PRO A 54 -13.65 -1.68 3.57
N ALA A 55 -14.80 -1.80 4.23
CA ALA A 55 -15.22 -3.08 4.81
C ALA A 55 -15.69 -4.10 3.75
N THR A 56 -16.22 -3.62 2.64
CA THR A 56 -16.86 -4.46 1.61
C THR A 56 -16.07 -4.52 0.31
N THR A 57 -15.00 -3.71 0.20
CA THR A 57 -14.20 -3.56 -1.00
C THR A 57 -12.84 -4.25 -0.83
N THR A 58 -12.41 -4.99 -1.85
CA THR A 58 -11.07 -5.56 -1.94
C THR A 58 -10.18 -4.70 -2.84
N GLY A 59 -8.89 -4.65 -2.53
CA GLY A 59 -7.90 -3.92 -3.32
C GLY A 59 -7.35 -2.69 -2.61
N ALA A 60 -6.10 -2.35 -2.93
CA ALA A 60 -5.34 -1.32 -2.25
C ALA A 60 -5.80 0.12 -2.53
N GLY A 61 -6.51 0.37 -3.65
CA GLY A 61 -6.90 1.72 -4.05
C GLY A 61 -7.81 2.44 -3.05
N THR A 62 -8.73 1.71 -2.40
CA THR A 62 -9.66 2.29 -1.42
C THR A 62 -8.95 2.74 -0.14
N PRO A 63 -8.20 1.89 0.59
CA PRO A 63 -7.45 2.35 1.74
C PRO A 63 -6.34 3.34 1.37
N PHE A 64 -5.74 3.24 0.18
CA PHE A 64 -4.74 4.20 -0.28
C PHE A 64 -5.23 5.64 -0.22
N VAL A 65 -6.47 5.89 -0.62
CA VAL A 65 -7.07 7.24 -0.63
C VAL A 65 -7.75 7.58 0.70
N LEU A 66 -8.45 6.64 1.33
CA LEU A 66 -9.38 6.94 2.42
C LEU A 66 -8.82 6.70 3.82
N LEU A 67 -7.91 5.72 4.01
CA LEU A 67 -7.32 5.43 5.33
C LEU A 67 -6.41 6.59 5.76
N TYR A 68 -6.54 7.04 6.99
CA TYR A 68 -5.91 8.21 7.64
C TYR A 68 -6.27 9.56 7.02
N ASN A 69 -6.83 9.60 5.82
CA ASN A 69 -7.31 10.84 5.19
C ASN A 69 -8.78 11.14 5.53
N VAL A 70 -9.66 10.15 5.37
CA VAL A 70 -11.10 10.26 5.64
C VAL A 70 -11.49 9.42 6.87
N TYR A 71 -10.95 8.22 6.96
CA TYR A 71 -11.15 7.31 8.07
C TYR A 71 -9.92 7.25 8.96
N GLU A 72 -10.13 7.19 10.26
CA GLU A 72 -9.09 6.93 11.25
C GLU A 72 -9.34 5.63 11.99
N THR A 73 -8.31 5.17 12.67
CA THR A 73 -8.26 3.93 13.45
C THR A 73 -7.91 4.27 14.91
N LEU A 74 -8.04 3.32 15.83
CA LEU A 74 -7.61 3.54 17.22
C LEU A 74 -6.11 3.82 17.34
N VAL A 75 -5.33 3.09 16.57
CA VAL A 75 -3.86 3.17 16.49
C VAL A 75 -3.45 3.24 15.04
N ARG A 76 -2.33 3.86 14.72
CA ARG A 76 -1.81 3.98 13.35
C ARG A 76 -0.40 3.42 13.24
N ILE A 77 0.04 3.09 12.04
CA ILE A 77 1.44 2.81 11.75
C ILE A 77 2.12 4.07 11.20
N ASN A 78 3.35 4.35 11.64
CA ASN A 78 4.15 5.43 11.08
C ASN A 78 5.09 4.91 9.98
N ASP A 79 5.85 5.82 9.36
CA ASP A 79 6.81 5.52 8.28
C ASP A 79 8.06 4.73 8.73
N GLN A 80 8.21 4.44 10.03
CA GLN A 80 9.19 3.53 10.59
C GLN A 80 8.60 2.17 10.99
N GLY A 81 7.34 1.87 10.65
CA GLY A 81 6.69 0.61 11.02
C GLY A 81 6.28 0.53 12.49
N GLU A 82 6.24 1.65 13.22
CA GLU A 82 5.86 1.67 14.64
C GLU A 82 4.37 1.98 14.83
N ILE A 83 3.72 1.24 15.72
CA ILE A 83 2.33 1.53 16.13
C ILE A 83 2.31 2.75 17.04
N LYS A 84 1.51 3.74 16.67
CA LYS A 84 1.34 5.02 17.38
C LYS A 84 -0.12 5.25 17.75
N PRO A 85 -0.38 6.04 18.81
CA PRO A 85 -1.71 6.55 19.14
C PRO A 85 -2.36 7.30 17.95
N LEU A 86 -3.70 7.19 17.82
CA LEU A 86 -4.50 8.02 16.93
C LEU A 86 -5.83 8.36 17.65
N LEU A 87 -6.96 7.72 17.35
CA LEU A 87 -8.21 7.94 18.09
C LEU A 87 -8.14 7.43 19.55
N ALA A 88 -7.29 6.43 19.82
CA ALA A 88 -6.88 6.09 21.18
C ALA A 88 -5.60 6.86 21.52
N LYS A 89 -5.65 7.68 22.59
CA LYS A 89 -4.46 8.40 23.12
C LYS A 89 -3.48 7.46 23.81
N SER A 90 -3.95 6.31 24.28
CA SER A 90 -3.16 5.26 24.94
C SER A 90 -3.93 3.94 24.96
N TRP A 91 -3.21 2.86 25.21
CA TRP A 91 -3.82 1.55 25.47
C TRP A 91 -3.00 0.75 26.47
N THR A 92 -3.63 -0.21 27.10
CA THR A 92 -3.00 -1.20 27.98
C THR A 92 -3.36 -2.60 27.51
N VAL A 93 -2.45 -3.55 27.78
CA VAL A 93 -2.64 -4.97 27.44
C VAL A 93 -2.55 -5.77 28.73
N SER A 94 -3.47 -6.71 28.93
CA SER A 94 -3.45 -7.60 30.09
C SER A 94 -2.17 -8.48 30.10
N PRO A 95 -1.72 -8.96 31.28
CA PRO A 95 -0.50 -9.78 31.37
C PRO A 95 -0.52 -11.06 30.52
N ASP A 96 -1.69 -11.57 30.17
CA ASP A 96 -1.89 -12.74 29.30
C ASP A 96 -2.13 -12.36 27.83
N ALA A 97 -1.96 -11.07 27.47
CA ALA A 97 -2.16 -10.51 26.16
C ALA A 97 -3.52 -10.82 25.49
N THR A 98 -4.56 -11.10 26.30
CA THR A 98 -5.90 -11.40 25.79
C THR A 98 -6.88 -10.23 25.88
N VAL A 99 -6.55 -9.16 26.63
CA VAL A 99 -7.43 -8.00 26.80
C VAL A 99 -6.68 -6.73 26.48
N TYR A 100 -7.19 -6.00 25.52
CA TYR A 100 -6.75 -4.64 25.16
C TYR A 100 -7.76 -3.63 25.72
N THR A 101 -7.27 -2.60 26.41
CA THR A 101 -8.10 -1.49 26.89
C THR A 101 -7.58 -0.20 26.30
N PHE A 102 -8.39 0.47 25.49
CA PHE A 102 -8.04 1.72 24.81
C PHE A 102 -8.69 2.90 25.50
N ASP A 103 -7.90 3.92 25.79
CA ASP A 103 -8.37 5.22 26.29
C ASP A 103 -8.50 6.16 25.09
N LEU A 104 -9.72 6.55 24.76
CA LEU A 104 -10.01 7.38 23.59
C LEU A 104 -9.62 8.85 23.83
N GLU A 105 -9.33 9.57 22.74
CA GLU A 105 -9.13 11.01 22.74
C GLU A 105 -10.48 11.71 22.93
N PRO A 106 -10.72 12.40 24.05
CA PRO A 106 -12.05 12.95 24.34
C PRO A 106 -12.49 14.07 23.40
N SER A 107 -11.55 14.69 22.69
CA SER A 107 -11.83 15.75 21.72
C SER A 107 -12.12 15.21 20.32
N ALA A 108 -11.97 13.90 20.10
CA ALA A 108 -12.17 13.30 18.77
C ALA A 108 -13.64 13.37 18.35
N THR A 109 -13.86 13.90 17.14
CA THR A 109 -15.18 14.01 16.54
C THR A 109 -15.13 13.51 15.08
N PHE A 110 -16.23 12.94 14.62
CA PHE A 110 -16.46 12.71 13.22
C PHE A 110 -16.63 14.03 12.44
N ALA A 111 -16.50 13.98 11.14
CA ALA A 111 -16.73 15.14 10.27
C ALA A 111 -18.18 15.68 10.38
N SER A 112 -19.14 14.85 10.77
CA SER A 112 -20.52 15.25 11.08
C SER A 112 -20.65 16.12 12.32
N GLY A 113 -19.61 16.15 13.18
CA GLY A 113 -19.62 16.78 14.50
C GLY A 113 -20.07 15.84 15.63
N SER A 114 -20.45 14.61 15.36
CA SER A 114 -20.73 13.59 16.37
C SER A 114 -19.44 13.17 17.09
N PRO A 115 -19.47 12.86 18.40
CA PRO A 115 -18.29 12.41 19.12
C PRO A 115 -17.82 11.02 18.63
N VAL A 116 -16.53 10.79 18.64
CA VAL A 116 -15.95 9.45 18.53
C VAL A 116 -15.89 8.85 19.93
N ASP A 117 -17.01 8.30 20.38
CA ASP A 117 -17.15 7.68 21.68
C ASP A 117 -16.90 6.16 21.65
N ALA A 118 -16.92 5.55 22.83
CA ALA A 118 -16.71 4.12 22.97
C ALA A 118 -17.76 3.27 22.23
N GLN A 119 -19.00 3.77 22.13
CA GLN A 119 -20.06 3.02 21.40
C GLN A 119 -19.80 3.03 19.89
N ALA A 120 -19.36 4.16 19.33
CA ALA A 120 -18.98 4.24 17.91
C ALA A 120 -17.84 3.26 17.56
N VAL A 121 -16.87 3.11 18.48
CA VAL A 121 -15.80 2.12 18.34
C VAL A 121 -16.35 0.69 18.39
N VAL A 122 -17.20 0.37 19.37
CA VAL A 122 -17.85 -0.95 19.47
C VAL A 122 -18.61 -1.28 18.20
N ASP A 123 -19.45 -0.37 17.71
CA ASP A 123 -20.28 -0.58 16.53
C ASP A 123 -19.42 -0.78 15.27
N SER A 124 -18.33 -0.02 15.14
CA SER A 124 -17.40 -0.14 14.01
C SER A 124 -16.68 -1.49 14.00
N LEU A 125 -16.10 -1.92 15.11
CA LEU A 125 -15.39 -3.20 15.19
C LEU A 125 -16.33 -4.40 15.03
N LEU A 126 -17.55 -4.33 15.60
CA LEU A 126 -18.57 -5.36 15.41
C LEU A 126 -19.09 -5.41 13.96
N ARG A 127 -19.17 -4.25 13.28
CA ARG A 127 -19.48 -4.20 11.85
C ARG A 127 -18.49 -5.03 11.02
N ILE A 128 -17.20 -4.92 11.32
CA ILE A 128 -16.15 -5.69 10.62
C ILE A 128 -16.27 -7.18 10.97
N ARG A 129 -16.40 -7.52 12.26
CA ARG A 129 -16.43 -8.90 12.72
C ARG A 129 -17.69 -9.66 12.25
N ASP A 130 -18.86 -9.04 12.37
CA ASP A 130 -20.16 -9.69 12.23
C ASP A 130 -20.89 -9.31 10.92
N GLY A 131 -20.34 -8.36 10.15
CA GLY A 131 -20.97 -7.86 8.92
C GLY A 131 -21.03 -8.94 7.84
N LYS A 132 -22.21 -9.10 7.22
CA LYS A 132 -22.44 -10.11 6.18
C LYS A 132 -21.64 -9.83 4.90
N ASP A 133 -21.50 -8.55 4.57
CA ASP A 133 -20.84 -8.10 3.35
C ASP A 133 -19.34 -7.75 3.57
N THR A 134 -18.84 -7.88 4.79
CA THR A 134 -17.40 -7.70 5.11
C THR A 134 -16.56 -8.72 4.35
N THR A 135 -15.44 -8.28 3.81
CA THR A 135 -14.53 -9.16 3.07
C THR A 135 -14.00 -10.30 3.95
N GLN A 136 -13.64 -11.42 3.34
CA GLN A 136 -13.14 -12.57 4.10
C GLN A 136 -11.82 -12.24 4.82
N VAL A 137 -10.96 -11.42 4.21
CA VAL A 137 -9.68 -10.99 4.80
C VAL A 137 -9.93 -10.24 6.12
N LEU A 138 -10.80 -9.24 6.11
CA LEU A 138 -11.11 -8.46 7.32
C LEU A 138 -11.77 -9.31 8.41
N ARG A 139 -12.67 -10.23 8.02
CA ARG A 139 -13.25 -11.16 9.00
C ARG A 139 -12.19 -12.05 9.64
N SER A 140 -11.21 -12.52 8.86
CA SER A 140 -10.12 -13.35 9.42
C SER A 140 -9.25 -12.57 10.40
N GLN A 141 -8.99 -11.29 10.16
CA GLN A 141 -8.28 -10.40 11.09
C GLN A 141 -9.05 -10.18 12.41
N MET A 142 -10.37 -10.33 12.38
CA MET A 142 -11.24 -10.20 13.56
C MET A 142 -11.58 -11.55 14.22
N GLU A 143 -11.12 -12.67 13.71
CA GLU A 143 -11.48 -14.02 14.18
C GLU A 143 -11.20 -14.25 15.66
N LYS A 144 -10.11 -13.68 16.17
CA LYS A 144 -9.75 -13.78 17.58
C LYS A 144 -10.55 -12.85 18.49
N VAL A 145 -11.31 -11.91 17.96
CA VAL A 145 -12.11 -10.98 18.78
C VAL A 145 -13.33 -11.69 19.34
N LYS A 146 -13.28 -11.94 20.65
CA LYS A 146 -14.38 -12.56 21.41
C LYS A 146 -15.46 -11.54 21.75
N GLU A 147 -15.06 -10.38 22.25
CA GLU A 147 -15.95 -9.35 22.78
C GLU A 147 -15.37 -7.96 22.63
N VAL A 148 -16.21 -6.99 22.30
CA VAL A 148 -15.87 -5.55 22.30
C VAL A 148 -16.91 -4.85 23.18
N THR A 149 -16.46 -4.12 24.19
CA THR A 149 -17.35 -3.47 25.17
C THR A 149 -16.93 -2.02 25.43
N ALA A 150 -17.91 -1.12 25.48
CA ALA A 150 -17.73 0.21 26.02
C ALA A 150 -17.67 0.07 27.57
N VAL A 151 -16.55 0.47 28.15
CA VAL A 151 -16.36 0.50 29.61
C VAL A 151 -16.99 1.76 30.19
N ASP A 152 -16.73 2.89 29.53
CA ASP A 152 -17.37 4.19 29.73
C ASP A 152 -17.38 4.94 28.39
N GLU A 153 -17.69 6.24 28.40
CA GLU A 153 -17.79 7.07 27.17
C GLU A 153 -16.48 7.15 26.39
N HIS A 154 -15.32 7.04 27.07
CA HIS A 154 -14.00 7.22 26.47
C HIS A 154 -13.07 6.01 26.67
N GLN A 155 -13.61 4.87 27.07
CA GLN A 155 -12.80 3.67 27.25
C GLN A 155 -13.47 2.45 26.61
N VAL A 156 -12.71 1.75 25.76
CA VAL A 156 -13.13 0.53 25.07
C VAL A 156 -12.25 -0.63 25.48
N ARG A 157 -12.88 -1.77 25.75
CA ARG A 157 -12.20 -3.03 26.03
C ARG A 157 -12.48 -4.02 24.92
N VAL A 158 -11.41 -4.60 24.37
CA VAL A 158 -11.46 -5.71 23.42
C VAL A 158 -10.88 -6.95 24.08
N THR A 159 -11.67 -8.02 24.14
CA THR A 159 -11.26 -9.33 24.67
C THR A 159 -11.06 -10.28 23.52
N LEU A 160 -9.91 -10.92 23.44
CA LEU A 160 -9.56 -11.93 22.45
C LEU A 160 -9.81 -13.34 23.00
N THR A 161 -9.94 -14.33 22.13
CA THR A 161 -10.07 -15.76 22.48
C THR A 161 -8.73 -16.37 22.92
N GLY A 162 -7.62 -15.73 22.63
CA GLY A 162 -6.25 -16.06 23.00
C GLY A 162 -5.35 -14.85 22.71
N PRO A 163 -4.09 -14.87 23.16
CA PRO A 163 -3.15 -13.77 22.91
C PRO A 163 -2.94 -13.58 21.42
N SER A 164 -2.76 -12.33 20.98
CA SER A 164 -2.41 -11.99 19.61
C SER A 164 -1.77 -10.61 19.54
N GLN A 165 -0.48 -10.58 19.20
CA GLN A 165 0.24 -9.35 18.87
C GLN A 165 -0.15 -8.86 17.48
N GLN A 166 -0.41 -9.78 16.56
CA GLN A 166 -0.86 -9.49 15.20
C GLN A 166 -2.14 -8.66 15.18
N TRP A 167 -3.08 -8.97 16.08
CA TRP A 167 -4.36 -8.27 16.11
C TRP A 167 -4.21 -6.74 16.30
N LEU A 168 -3.30 -6.29 17.18
CA LEU A 168 -3.07 -4.86 17.37
C LEU A 168 -2.53 -4.19 16.10
N TYR A 169 -1.67 -4.91 15.36
CA TYR A 169 -1.16 -4.44 14.09
C TYR A 169 -2.28 -4.34 13.05
N ASP A 170 -3.14 -5.35 12.93
CA ASP A 170 -4.30 -5.32 12.04
C ASP A 170 -5.21 -4.12 12.31
N MET A 171 -5.28 -3.66 13.57
CA MET A 171 -6.04 -2.46 13.97
C MET A 171 -5.43 -1.14 13.49
N THR A 172 -4.23 -1.14 12.93
CA THR A 172 -3.66 0.03 12.24
C THR A 172 -4.15 0.16 10.79
N SER A 173 -4.81 -0.86 10.25
CA SER A 173 -5.23 -0.95 8.86
C SER A 173 -6.77 -0.91 8.74
N THR A 174 -7.27 -1.40 7.63
CA THR A 174 -8.70 -1.35 7.25
C THR A 174 -9.62 -2.01 8.29
N ALA A 175 -9.15 -3.08 8.97
CA ALA A 175 -9.92 -3.75 10.01
C ALA A 175 -10.18 -2.88 11.26
N GLY A 176 -9.30 -1.91 11.52
CA GLY A 176 -9.39 -1.01 12.69
C GLY A 176 -10.12 0.30 12.43
N ILE A 177 -10.66 0.53 11.23
CA ILE A 177 -11.35 1.78 10.88
C ILE A 177 -12.58 2.02 11.78
N ILE A 178 -12.69 3.25 12.28
CA ILE A 178 -13.84 3.73 13.02
C ILE A 178 -14.73 4.56 12.10
N TYR A 179 -15.99 4.14 11.96
CA TYR A 179 -16.97 4.68 11.02
C TYR A 179 -18.00 5.55 11.73
N ASP A 180 -18.40 6.65 11.09
CA ASP A 180 -19.62 7.39 11.48
C ASP A 180 -20.86 6.71 10.88
N LEU A 181 -21.34 5.66 11.55
CA LEU A 181 -22.50 4.88 11.10
C LEU A 181 -23.83 5.64 11.22
N GLY A 182 -23.83 6.77 11.93
CA GLY A 182 -25.02 7.62 12.09
C GLY A 182 -25.15 8.66 10.97
N ALA A 183 -24.07 9.07 10.33
CA ALA A 183 -24.08 10.14 9.34
C ALA A 183 -24.35 9.67 7.90
N ALA A 184 -23.98 8.43 7.55
CA ALA A 184 -24.11 7.92 6.21
C ALA A 184 -25.10 6.74 6.14
N THR A 185 -26.02 6.81 5.20
CA THR A 185 -26.95 5.70 4.89
C THR A 185 -26.29 4.63 4.02
N ASP A 186 -25.24 5.01 3.28
CA ASP A 186 -24.49 4.13 2.38
C ASP A 186 -23.02 4.59 2.28
N LEU A 187 -22.14 3.89 2.98
CA LEU A 187 -20.70 4.16 2.99
C LEU A 187 -20.01 3.84 1.66
N SER A 188 -20.66 3.04 0.78
CA SER A 188 -20.11 2.72 -0.54
C SER A 188 -20.14 3.92 -1.50
N THR A 189 -20.96 4.92 -1.20
CA THR A 189 -21.11 6.14 -1.98
C THR A 189 -20.73 7.40 -1.22
N THR A 190 -20.82 7.37 0.12
CA THR A 190 -20.59 8.55 0.98
C THR A 190 -19.74 8.11 2.18
N PRO A 191 -18.41 8.05 2.02
CA PRO A 191 -17.49 7.81 3.13
C PRO A 191 -17.70 8.80 4.27
N ALA A 192 -17.82 8.29 5.51
CA ALA A 192 -18.04 9.10 6.71
C ALA A 192 -17.11 8.64 7.84
N GLY A 193 -16.15 9.48 8.19
CA GLY A 193 -15.13 9.21 9.20
C GLY A 193 -14.74 10.46 9.99
N SER A 194 -13.65 10.34 10.73
CA SER A 194 -13.12 11.37 11.65
C SER A 194 -11.88 12.08 11.10
N GLY A 195 -11.43 11.71 9.90
CA GLY A 195 -10.14 12.12 9.35
C GLY A 195 -10.01 13.61 9.02
N PRO A 196 -8.77 14.05 8.68
CA PRO A 196 -8.45 15.44 8.37
C PRO A 196 -9.09 15.93 7.07
N TYR A 197 -9.57 15.03 6.23
CA TYR A 197 -10.29 15.35 5.00
C TYR A 197 -11.66 14.68 5.00
N VAL A 198 -12.58 15.25 4.21
CA VAL A 198 -13.88 14.68 3.89
C VAL A 198 -13.93 14.32 2.41
N PHE A 199 -14.60 13.23 2.09
CA PHE A 199 -14.87 12.85 0.70
C PHE A 199 -15.77 13.91 0.02
N SER A 200 -15.43 14.28 -1.20
CA SER A 200 -16.20 15.27 -1.99
C SER A 200 -16.83 14.66 -3.24
N SER A 201 -16.03 13.96 -4.06
CA SER A 201 -16.54 13.32 -5.28
C SER A 201 -15.63 12.19 -5.75
N HIS A 202 -16.20 11.28 -6.55
CA HIS A 202 -15.51 10.24 -7.29
C HIS A 202 -16.00 10.26 -8.75
N ASP A 203 -15.12 10.70 -9.64
CA ASP A 203 -15.32 10.64 -11.08
C ASP A 203 -14.64 9.37 -11.60
N VAL A 204 -15.41 8.30 -11.74
CA VAL A 204 -14.92 6.94 -12.07
C VAL A 204 -14.05 6.95 -13.32
N GLY A 205 -12.87 6.33 -13.23
CA GLY A 205 -11.86 6.29 -14.28
C GLY A 205 -11.02 7.57 -14.39
N SER A 206 -11.24 8.56 -13.51
CA SER A 206 -10.57 9.86 -13.57
C SER A 206 -9.99 10.32 -12.25
N SER A 207 -10.82 10.54 -11.22
CA SER A 207 -10.32 11.12 -9.97
C SER A 207 -11.21 10.88 -8.75
N VAL A 208 -10.59 10.94 -7.57
CA VAL A 208 -11.28 11.15 -6.29
C VAL A 208 -10.84 12.49 -5.72
N THR A 209 -11.80 13.29 -5.27
CA THR A 209 -11.56 14.58 -4.63
C THR A 209 -11.88 14.51 -3.15
N LEU A 210 -10.92 14.93 -2.33
CA LEU A 210 -11.05 15.13 -0.89
C LEU A 210 -10.96 16.62 -0.57
N LYS A 211 -11.73 17.10 0.40
CA LYS A 211 -11.67 18.48 0.93
C LYS A 211 -11.27 18.48 2.38
N ARG A 212 -10.60 19.54 2.83
CA ARG A 212 -10.25 19.71 4.23
C ARG A 212 -11.49 19.57 5.12
N ASN A 213 -11.36 18.83 6.19
CA ASN A 213 -12.34 18.78 7.25
C ASN A 213 -12.16 20.00 8.17
N GLU A 214 -13.04 21.00 8.03
CA GLU A 214 -12.97 22.22 8.83
C GLU A 214 -13.22 21.98 10.33
N ASN A 215 -13.83 20.85 10.69
CA ASN A 215 -14.13 20.45 12.05
C ASN A 215 -13.16 19.36 12.58
N TYR A 216 -12.01 19.19 11.90
CA TYR A 216 -11.07 18.15 12.33
C TYR A 216 -10.60 18.36 13.78
N TRP A 217 -10.73 17.34 14.59
CA TRP A 217 -10.43 17.34 16.01
C TRP A 217 -8.93 17.50 16.33
N GLY A 218 -8.05 17.08 15.41
CA GLY A 218 -6.59 17.17 15.55
C GLY A 218 -6.02 18.44 14.91
N THR A 219 -4.72 18.41 14.60
CA THR A 219 -4.09 19.47 13.83
C THR A 219 -4.53 19.36 12.37
N GLY A 220 -5.35 20.31 11.90
CA GLY A 220 -5.89 20.31 10.55
C GLY A 220 -4.81 20.34 9.47
N PRO A 221 -5.08 19.75 8.30
CA PRO A 221 -4.17 19.76 7.18
C PRO A 221 -3.97 21.18 6.62
N ARG A 222 -2.84 21.38 5.96
CA ARG A 222 -2.50 22.71 5.36
C ARG A 222 -2.96 22.86 3.92
N VAL A 223 -3.60 21.84 3.38
CA VAL A 223 -4.12 21.77 2.01
C VAL A 223 -5.63 21.75 2.08
N ASP A 224 -6.28 22.57 1.25
CA ASP A 224 -7.74 22.74 1.27
C ASP A 224 -8.46 21.66 0.45
N GLU A 225 -7.82 21.18 -0.62
CA GLU A 225 -8.38 20.17 -1.52
C GLU A 225 -7.28 19.29 -2.09
N VAL A 226 -7.55 17.98 -2.18
CA VAL A 226 -6.67 17.00 -2.82
C VAL A 226 -7.45 16.26 -3.90
N ASN A 227 -6.87 16.24 -5.10
CA ASN A 227 -7.38 15.49 -6.23
C ASN A 227 -6.45 14.31 -6.53
N PHE A 228 -6.86 13.08 -6.19
CA PHE A 228 -6.22 11.88 -6.67
C PHE A 228 -6.63 11.65 -8.12
N ARG A 229 -5.68 11.74 -9.04
CA ARG A 229 -5.89 11.55 -10.49
C ARG A 229 -5.35 10.21 -10.93
N TYR A 230 -6.16 9.42 -11.62
CA TYR A 230 -5.81 8.06 -12.00
C TYR A 230 -5.24 7.98 -13.40
N TYR A 231 -4.16 7.20 -13.52
CA TYR A 231 -3.45 6.96 -14.77
C TYR A 231 -3.27 5.46 -14.96
N ALA A 232 -3.86 4.91 -16.02
CA ALA A 232 -3.67 3.50 -16.38
C ALA A 232 -2.24 3.21 -16.86
N ASP A 233 -1.51 4.23 -17.34
CA ASP A 233 -0.13 4.14 -17.80
C ASP A 233 0.77 5.08 -16.97
N ALA A 234 1.82 4.50 -16.37
CA ALA A 234 2.79 5.25 -15.58
C ALA A 234 3.53 6.31 -16.40
N ASN A 235 3.78 6.11 -17.70
CA ASN A 235 4.42 7.13 -18.54
C ASN A 235 3.50 8.33 -18.80
N ALA A 236 2.18 8.11 -18.88
CA ALA A 236 1.22 9.23 -18.93
C ALA A 236 1.25 10.04 -17.64
N MET A 237 1.38 9.40 -16.48
CA MET A 237 1.55 10.06 -15.19
C MET A 237 2.87 10.85 -15.11
N VAL A 238 3.98 10.30 -15.60
CA VAL A 238 5.27 11.00 -15.76
C VAL A 238 5.09 12.27 -16.62
N THR A 239 4.42 12.16 -17.76
CA THR A 239 4.16 13.29 -18.65
C THR A 239 3.31 14.37 -17.98
N ALA A 240 2.29 13.97 -17.22
CA ALA A 240 1.44 14.89 -16.46
C ALA A 240 2.25 15.66 -15.38
N MET A 241 3.18 14.98 -14.68
CA MET A 241 4.07 15.60 -13.70
C MET A 241 5.02 16.61 -14.37
N LEU A 242 5.67 16.22 -15.47
CA LEU A 242 6.59 17.10 -16.22
C LEU A 242 5.91 18.35 -16.78
N SER A 243 4.63 18.24 -17.18
CA SER A 243 3.81 19.35 -17.69
C SER A 243 3.18 20.22 -16.61
N GLY A 244 3.38 19.90 -15.31
CA GLY A 244 2.82 20.68 -14.20
C GLY A 244 1.33 20.44 -13.94
N GLN A 245 0.77 19.31 -14.41
CA GLN A 245 -0.60 18.90 -14.11
C GLN A 245 -0.72 18.16 -12.78
N LEU A 246 0.39 17.67 -12.25
CA LEU A 246 0.49 17.00 -10.96
C LEU A 246 1.48 17.74 -10.06
N ASP A 247 1.23 17.66 -8.77
CA ASP A 247 2.12 18.14 -7.71
C ASP A 247 2.89 16.98 -7.09
N ILE A 248 2.32 15.79 -7.13
CA ILE A 248 2.85 14.55 -6.57
C ILE A 248 2.58 13.40 -7.53
N VAL A 249 3.59 12.56 -7.77
CA VAL A 249 3.44 11.16 -8.24
C VAL A 249 3.60 10.28 -7.02
N SER A 250 2.54 9.60 -6.61
CA SER A 250 2.49 8.88 -5.32
C SER A 250 3.31 7.60 -5.30
N ASN A 251 3.50 6.98 -6.44
CA ASN A 251 4.38 5.82 -6.63
C ASN A 251 4.75 5.70 -8.11
N LEU A 252 6.02 5.87 -8.43
CA LEU A 252 6.55 5.73 -9.78
C LEU A 252 6.92 4.27 -10.06
N THR A 253 6.09 3.56 -10.80
CA THR A 253 6.28 2.14 -11.13
C THR A 253 7.17 1.89 -12.37
N VAL A 254 7.73 2.94 -12.94
CA VAL A 254 8.70 2.91 -14.06
C VAL A 254 10.01 3.59 -13.63
N PRO A 255 10.86 2.90 -12.88
CA PRO A 255 12.03 3.52 -12.24
C PRO A 255 13.02 4.12 -13.25
N GLN A 256 13.05 3.65 -14.49
CA GLN A 256 13.85 4.20 -15.58
C GLN A 256 13.47 5.66 -15.94
N ALA A 257 12.27 6.10 -15.53
CA ALA A 257 11.83 7.47 -15.76
C ALA A 257 12.31 8.46 -14.69
N VAL A 258 12.92 7.99 -13.60
CA VAL A 258 13.42 8.87 -12.51
C VAL A 258 14.38 9.94 -13.01
N ASP A 259 15.25 9.62 -13.97
CA ASP A 259 16.22 10.56 -14.53
C ASP A 259 15.55 11.79 -15.20
N GLN A 260 14.30 11.70 -15.61
CA GLN A 260 13.54 12.82 -16.18
C GLN A 260 13.21 13.90 -15.11
N PHE A 261 13.32 13.56 -13.82
CA PHE A 261 13.07 14.45 -12.68
C PHE A 261 14.36 14.97 -12.03
N SER A 262 15.49 14.94 -12.76
CA SER A 262 16.81 15.38 -12.27
C SER A 262 16.94 16.89 -12.06
N ASP A 263 15.99 17.70 -12.54
CA ASP A 263 15.97 19.15 -12.28
C ASP A 263 15.52 19.43 -10.82
N ALA A 264 16.48 19.53 -9.92
CA ALA A 264 16.27 19.80 -8.50
C ALA A 264 15.64 21.18 -8.19
N ALA A 265 15.56 22.08 -9.15
CA ALA A 265 14.83 23.35 -9.00
C ALA A 265 13.31 23.15 -9.14
N ARG A 266 12.88 22.07 -9.79
CA ARG A 266 11.48 21.77 -10.04
C ARG A 266 10.96 20.59 -9.23
N PHE A 267 11.78 19.56 -9.04
CA PHE A 267 11.34 18.28 -8.49
C PHE A 267 12.19 17.81 -7.32
N LYS A 268 11.57 17.05 -6.43
CA LYS A 268 12.23 16.21 -5.42
C LYS A 268 11.88 14.77 -5.72
N VAL A 269 12.87 13.89 -5.68
CA VAL A 269 12.70 12.44 -5.73
C VAL A 269 12.88 11.92 -4.32
N LEU A 270 11.84 11.28 -3.79
CA LEU A 270 11.88 10.58 -2.51
C LEU A 270 11.95 9.07 -2.80
N GLU A 271 12.97 8.43 -2.28
CA GLU A 271 13.14 6.98 -2.40
C GLU A 271 13.04 6.36 -1.01
N GLY A 272 12.05 5.51 -0.82
CA GLY A 272 11.80 4.77 0.39
C GLY A 272 11.61 3.28 0.12
N THR A 273 11.23 2.54 1.14
CA THR A 273 10.85 1.13 1.04
C THR A 273 9.34 0.96 1.01
N THR A 274 8.90 -0.21 0.55
CA THR A 274 7.51 -0.68 0.65
C THR A 274 7.50 -2.04 1.36
N ASP A 275 6.32 -2.63 1.55
CA ASP A 275 6.15 -4.03 1.89
C ASP A 275 6.10 -4.93 0.63
N GLY A 276 6.58 -4.42 -0.50
CA GLY A 276 6.52 -5.10 -1.80
C GLY A 276 7.71 -6.02 -2.03
N GLU A 277 7.69 -7.21 -1.44
CA GLU A 277 8.73 -8.22 -1.61
C GLU A 277 8.58 -8.94 -2.95
N VAL A 278 9.52 -8.73 -3.87
CA VAL A 278 9.61 -9.51 -5.11
C VAL A 278 10.27 -10.84 -4.80
N VAL A 279 9.51 -11.90 -4.98
CA VAL A 279 9.89 -13.26 -4.58
C VAL A 279 9.99 -14.17 -5.81
N LEU A 280 11.06 -14.93 -5.92
CA LEU A 280 11.08 -16.17 -6.71
C LEU A 280 10.53 -17.27 -5.80
N GLY A 281 9.22 -17.47 -5.87
CA GLY A 281 8.50 -18.44 -5.07
C GLY A 281 8.62 -19.86 -5.61
N PHE A 282 8.79 -20.81 -4.72
CA PHE A 282 8.88 -22.23 -5.02
C PHE A 282 7.58 -22.95 -4.72
N ASN A 283 7.17 -23.87 -5.59
CA ASN A 283 6.12 -24.82 -5.28
C ASN A 283 6.72 -26.02 -4.55
N HIS A 284 6.61 -26.04 -3.23
CA HIS A 284 7.19 -27.10 -2.38
C HIS A 284 6.51 -28.48 -2.58
N VAL A 285 5.42 -28.55 -3.34
CA VAL A 285 4.82 -29.85 -3.73
C VAL A 285 5.55 -30.47 -4.91
N ASN A 286 6.33 -29.70 -5.69
CA ASN A 286 7.16 -30.23 -6.76
C ASN A 286 8.29 -31.11 -6.18
N PRO A 287 8.43 -32.38 -6.64
CA PRO A 287 9.41 -33.32 -6.08
C PRO A 287 10.86 -32.81 -6.10
N ALA A 288 11.28 -32.08 -7.15
CA ALA A 288 12.63 -31.53 -7.21
C ALA A 288 12.84 -30.41 -6.20
N LEU A 289 11.80 -29.59 -5.95
CA LEU A 289 11.86 -28.45 -5.03
C LEU A 289 11.58 -28.82 -3.56
N GLN A 290 11.21 -30.07 -3.27
CA GLN A 290 11.19 -30.61 -1.90
C GLN A 290 12.59 -30.75 -1.34
N ASP A 291 13.59 -31.03 -2.18
CA ASP A 291 14.98 -31.11 -1.75
C ASP A 291 15.55 -29.70 -1.49
N VAL A 292 15.90 -29.41 -0.23
CA VAL A 292 16.45 -28.12 0.17
C VAL A 292 17.72 -27.77 -0.60
N ARG A 293 18.53 -28.76 -1.01
CA ARG A 293 19.76 -28.54 -1.77
C ARG A 293 19.47 -27.95 -3.16
N VAL A 294 18.35 -28.33 -3.78
CA VAL A 294 17.91 -27.73 -5.06
C VAL A 294 17.51 -26.27 -4.86
N ARG A 295 16.74 -25.96 -3.80
CA ARG A 295 16.36 -24.60 -3.48
C ARG A 295 17.56 -23.71 -3.15
N GLN A 296 18.50 -24.23 -2.33
CA GLN A 296 19.76 -23.55 -2.02
C GLN A 296 20.63 -23.34 -3.28
N ALA A 297 20.65 -24.32 -4.19
CA ALA A 297 21.34 -24.17 -5.47
C ALA A 297 20.74 -23.03 -6.31
N ILE A 298 19.43 -22.94 -6.38
CA ILE A 298 18.73 -21.84 -7.08
C ILE A 298 19.11 -20.50 -6.45
N ASN A 299 19.05 -20.38 -5.12
CA ASN A 299 19.43 -19.14 -4.41
C ASN A 299 20.90 -18.75 -4.67
N HIS A 300 21.84 -19.71 -4.69
CA HIS A 300 23.26 -19.43 -5.02
C HIS A 300 23.48 -19.11 -6.51
N ALA A 301 22.61 -19.58 -7.40
CA ALA A 301 22.74 -19.31 -8.83
C ALA A 301 22.28 -17.88 -9.21
N ILE A 302 21.47 -17.25 -8.38
CA ILE A 302 20.86 -15.95 -8.70
C ILE A 302 21.73 -14.81 -8.17
N ASP A 303 22.20 -13.94 -9.09
CA ASP A 303 22.75 -12.62 -8.77
C ASP A 303 21.59 -11.62 -8.66
N ARG A 304 21.13 -11.41 -7.44
CA ARG A 304 19.99 -10.54 -7.15
C ARG A 304 20.29 -9.07 -7.44
N GLN A 305 21.57 -8.62 -7.27
CA GLN A 305 21.92 -7.26 -7.64
C GLN A 305 21.85 -7.05 -9.14
N ALA A 306 22.33 -8.00 -9.93
CA ALA A 306 22.19 -7.92 -11.39
C ALA A 306 20.72 -7.92 -11.87
N ILE A 307 19.82 -8.56 -11.12
CA ILE A 307 18.37 -8.49 -11.38
C ILE A 307 17.86 -7.06 -11.11
N ILE A 308 18.19 -6.46 -9.95
CA ILE A 308 17.80 -5.08 -9.62
C ILE A 308 18.32 -4.11 -10.69
N ASP A 309 19.58 -4.24 -11.08
CA ASP A 309 20.21 -3.36 -12.07
C ASP A 309 19.56 -3.51 -13.45
N GLY A 310 19.32 -4.74 -13.88
CA GLY A 310 18.82 -5.04 -15.22
C GLY A 310 17.31 -4.88 -15.39
N ALA A 311 16.53 -5.23 -14.39
CA ALA A 311 15.06 -5.21 -14.46
C ALA A 311 14.45 -3.94 -13.85
N TRP A 312 15.11 -3.33 -12.87
CA TRP A 312 14.53 -2.23 -12.07
C TRP A 312 15.42 -0.98 -12.02
N GLY A 313 16.37 -0.82 -12.97
CA GLY A 313 17.20 0.39 -13.09
C GLY A 313 18.08 0.68 -11.88
N GLY A 314 18.52 -0.34 -11.16
CA GLY A 314 19.34 -0.20 -9.96
C GLY A 314 18.56 0.23 -8.70
N LYS A 315 17.23 0.31 -8.79
CA LYS A 315 16.36 0.74 -7.68
C LYS A 315 15.72 -0.48 -7.01
N GLY A 316 15.93 -0.63 -5.72
CA GLY A 316 15.43 -1.72 -4.90
C GLY A 316 16.35 -2.02 -3.74
N THR A 317 15.82 -2.70 -2.73
CA THR A 317 16.58 -3.06 -1.53
C THR A 317 16.71 -4.58 -1.46
N LEU A 318 17.94 -5.09 -1.37
CA LEU A 318 18.19 -6.51 -1.15
C LEU A 318 17.65 -6.91 0.22
N ILE A 319 16.89 -8.01 0.26
CA ILE A 319 16.38 -8.65 1.46
C ILE A 319 16.74 -10.14 1.46
N GLY A 320 16.65 -10.82 2.58
CA GLY A 320 16.99 -12.24 2.70
C GLY A 320 15.91 -13.07 3.37
N SER A 321 14.75 -12.49 3.61
CA SER A 321 13.54 -13.13 4.12
C SER A 321 12.33 -12.28 3.74
N MET A 322 11.12 -12.76 4.06
CA MET A 322 9.85 -12.03 3.89
C MET A 322 9.68 -10.98 5.01
N VAL A 323 10.66 -10.08 5.16
CA VAL A 323 10.66 -9.04 6.21
C VAL A 323 11.32 -7.78 5.66
N PRO A 324 10.57 -6.68 5.51
CA PRO A 324 11.13 -5.40 5.08
C PRO A 324 11.95 -4.71 6.18
N PRO A 325 12.92 -3.84 5.84
CA PRO A 325 13.74 -3.12 6.81
C PRO A 325 12.98 -2.20 7.78
N THR A 326 11.74 -1.88 7.48
CA THR A 326 10.85 -1.10 8.35
C THR A 326 10.26 -1.92 9.49
N ASP A 327 10.32 -3.23 9.42
CA ASP A 327 9.83 -4.11 10.48
C ASP A 327 10.83 -4.22 11.62
N ARG A 328 10.35 -4.19 12.88
CA ARG A 328 11.20 -4.25 14.07
C ARG A 328 11.98 -5.55 14.24
N TRP A 329 11.49 -6.64 13.59
CA TRP A 329 12.15 -7.95 13.58
C TRP A 329 13.01 -8.15 12.34
N TYR A 330 13.24 -7.12 11.53
CA TYR A 330 14.16 -7.22 10.42
C TYR A 330 15.58 -7.60 10.89
N GLU A 331 16.18 -8.52 10.14
CA GLU A 331 17.60 -8.81 10.14
C GLU A 331 18.09 -8.86 8.70
N ASP A 332 19.27 -8.32 8.43
CA ASP A 332 19.87 -8.42 7.11
C ASP A 332 20.35 -9.87 6.85
N LEU A 333 19.46 -10.68 6.27
CA LEU A 333 19.75 -12.04 5.84
C LEU A 333 20.09 -12.12 4.34
N SER A 334 20.28 -10.98 3.67
CA SER A 334 20.52 -10.89 2.22
C SER A 334 21.78 -11.63 1.76
N ARG A 335 22.70 -11.95 2.66
CA ARG A 335 23.95 -12.67 2.39
C ARG A 335 23.94 -14.14 2.77
N THR A 336 22.80 -14.69 3.14
CA THR A 336 22.67 -16.15 3.47
C THR A 336 23.08 -17.01 2.28
N TYR A 337 22.69 -16.62 1.07
CA TYR A 337 23.04 -17.26 -0.19
C TYR A 337 23.73 -16.25 -1.12
N PRO A 338 25.08 -16.04 -0.98
CA PRO A 338 25.80 -15.22 -1.93
C PRO A 338 25.82 -15.89 -3.31
N HIS A 339 25.82 -15.08 -4.38
CA HIS A 339 25.93 -15.60 -5.74
C HIS A 339 27.20 -16.41 -5.92
N ASP A 340 27.04 -17.71 -6.15
CA ASP A 340 28.10 -18.70 -6.30
C ASP A 340 27.62 -19.84 -7.22
N PRO A 341 27.77 -19.68 -8.56
CA PRO A 341 27.33 -20.68 -9.53
C PRO A 341 28.06 -22.03 -9.41
N GLU A 342 29.29 -22.06 -8.87
CA GLU A 342 30.00 -23.31 -8.68
C GLU A 342 29.40 -24.12 -7.53
N LYS A 343 29.10 -23.46 -6.42
CA LYS A 343 28.37 -24.07 -5.31
C LYS A 343 26.97 -24.53 -5.71
N ALA A 344 26.27 -23.75 -6.55
CA ALA A 344 24.99 -24.15 -7.09
C ALA A 344 25.07 -25.46 -7.87
N ARG A 345 26.05 -25.61 -8.78
CA ARG A 345 26.27 -26.86 -9.53
C ARG A 345 26.61 -28.05 -8.60
N ALA A 346 27.44 -27.81 -7.57
CA ALA A 346 27.78 -28.82 -6.61
C ALA A 346 26.54 -29.35 -5.87
N LEU A 347 25.69 -28.44 -5.37
CA LEU A 347 24.43 -28.79 -4.68
C LEU A 347 23.45 -29.54 -5.59
N LEU A 348 23.31 -29.11 -6.87
CA LEU A 348 22.49 -29.83 -7.86
C LEU A 348 23.01 -31.27 -8.09
N ALA A 349 24.33 -31.44 -8.20
CA ALA A 349 24.93 -32.77 -8.35
C ALA A 349 24.69 -33.65 -7.14
N GLU A 350 24.84 -33.11 -5.91
CA GLU A 350 24.54 -33.79 -4.67
C GLU A 350 23.05 -34.18 -4.54
N ALA A 351 22.16 -33.35 -5.10
CA ALA A 351 20.72 -33.62 -5.17
C ALA A 351 20.33 -34.60 -6.28
N GLY A 352 21.29 -35.05 -7.09
CA GLY A 352 21.04 -36.03 -8.18
C GLY A 352 20.71 -35.38 -9.55
N HIS A 353 20.95 -34.10 -9.70
CA HIS A 353 20.66 -33.33 -10.93
C HIS A 353 21.94 -32.90 -11.69
N ALA A 354 23.00 -33.68 -11.63
CA ALA A 354 24.25 -33.39 -12.35
C ALA A 354 24.08 -33.30 -13.89
N GLU A 355 23.10 -34.02 -14.45
CA GLU A 355 22.80 -34.03 -15.90
C GLU A 355 21.81 -32.94 -16.32
N GLY A 356 21.37 -32.09 -15.36
CA GLY A 356 20.44 -30.98 -15.56
C GLY A 356 19.07 -31.18 -14.91
N LEU A 357 18.32 -30.11 -14.83
CA LEU A 357 16.97 -30.05 -14.30
C LEU A 357 16.12 -29.11 -15.16
N THR A 358 14.87 -29.47 -15.41
CA THR A 358 13.92 -28.58 -16.11
C THR A 358 12.81 -28.15 -15.16
N LEU A 359 12.57 -26.84 -15.06
CA LEU A 359 11.53 -26.22 -14.22
C LEU A 359 10.68 -25.24 -15.00
N ARG A 360 9.38 -25.18 -14.69
CA ARG A 360 8.46 -24.20 -15.26
C ARG A 360 8.43 -22.95 -14.39
N LEU A 361 8.59 -21.79 -15.02
CA LEU A 361 8.49 -20.47 -14.39
C LEU A 361 7.25 -19.75 -14.94
N ARG A 362 6.18 -19.70 -14.18
CA ARG A 362 4.92 -19.06 -14.55
C ARG A 362 4.76 -17.73 -13.82
N VAL A 363 4.71 -16.64 -14.56
CA VAL A 363 4.72 -15.29 -14.00
C VAL A 363 3.52 -14.46 -14.46
N PRO A 364 3.00 -13.55 -13.62
CA PRO A 364 1.96 -12.63 -14.06
C PRO A 364 2.52 -11.61 -15.07
N ASN A 365 1.69 -11.20 -16.02
CA ASN A 365 2.01 -10.13 -16.97
C ASN A 365 1.90 -8.74 -16.28
N LEU A 366 2.71 -8.56 -15.22
CA LEU A 366 2.87 -7.29 -14.51
C LEU A 366 4.23 -6.66 -14.85
N PRO A 367 4.38 -5.33 -14.84
CA PRO A 367 5.56 -4.65 -15.39
C PRO A 367 6.91 -5.18 -14.90
N TYR A 368 6.98 -5.64 -13.64
CA TYR A 368 8.24 -6.13 -13.02
C TYR A 368 8.53 -7.61 -13.36
N ALA A 369 7.52 -8.47 -13.46
CA ALA A 369 7.72 -9.91 -13.43
C ALA A 369 8.36 -10.49 -14.71
N PRO A 370 7.95 -10.15 -15.95
CA PRO A 370 8.56 -10.69 -17.15
C PRO A 370 10.05 -10.33 -17.34
N PRO A 371 10.52 -9.09 -17.08
CA PRO A 371 11.95 -8.77 -17.14
C PRO A 371 12.78 -9.59 -16.15
N ILE A 372 12.29 -9.76 -14.92
CA ILE A 372 12.95 -10.53 -13.87
C ILE A 372 13.01 -12.01 -14.28
N ALA A 373 11.89 -12.57 -14.76
CA ALA A 373 11.82 -13.97 -15.19
C ALA A 373 12.86 -14.31 -16.27
N ARG A 374 13.10 -13.40 -17.22
CA ARG A 374 14.14 -13.59 -18.25
C ARG A 374 15.55 -13.64 -17.67
N LEU A 375 15.86 -12.77 -16.69
CA LEU A 375 17.16 -12.76 -16.01
C LEU A 375 17.34 -14.01 -15.14
N VAL A 376 16.33 -14.40 -14.37
CA VAL A 376 16.31 -15.63 -13.59
C VAL A 376 16.56 -16.85 -14.50
N ALA A 377 15.83 -16.98 -15.61
CA ALA A 377 16.02 -18.08 -16.54
C ALA A 377 17.42 -18.13 -17.16
N ALA A 378 18.01 -16.96 -17.45
CA ALA A 378 19.37 -16.89 -17.99
C ALA A 378 20.41 -17.35 -16.96
N GLN A 379 20.33 -16.90 -15.71
CA GLN A 379 21.27 -17.25 -14.64
C GLN A 379 21.13 -18.75 -14.24
N LEU A 380 19.92 -19.27 -14.16
CA LEU A 380 19.68 -20.69 -13.84
C LEU A 380 20.22 -21.62 -14.92
N ARG A 381 20.18 -21.20 -16.20
CA ARG A 381 20.77 -21.97 -17.30
C ARG A 381 22.27 -22.14 -17.17
N GLU A 382 22.99 -21.16 -16.59
CA GLU A 382 24.43 -21.22 -16.37
C GLU A 382 24.83 -22.37 -15.42
N VAL A 383 23.92 -22.77 -14.53
CA VAL A 383 24.16 -23.86 -13.58
C VAL A 383 23.51 -25.17 -13.96
N GLY A 384 22.90 -25.28 -15.17
CA GLY A 384 22.30 -26.51 -15.71
C GLY A 384 20.82 -26.68 -15.39
N ILE A 385 20.13 -25.61 -14.99
CA ILE A 385 18.66 -25.61 -14.85
C ILE A 385 18.05 -24.95 -16.09
N GLU A 386 17.34 -25.75 -16.89
CA GLU A 386 16.54 -25.23 -18.03
C GLU A 386 15.20 -24.70 -17.51
N VAL A 387 14.87 -23.46 -17.83
CA VAL A 387 13.64 -22.79 -17.35
C VAL A 387 12.68 -22.56 -18.52
N VAL A 388 11.50 -23.17 -18.43
CA VAL A 388 10.39 -22.95 -19.37
C VAL A 388 9.51 -21.83 -18.80
N THR A 389 9.65 -20.63 -19.36
CA THR A 389 8.93 -19.43 -18.90
C THR A 389 7.59 -19.27 -19.62
N GLU A 390 6.54 -18.97 -18.85
CA GLU A 390 5.19 -18.65 -19.33
C GLU A 390 4.68 -17.38 -18.67
N GLU A 391 4.36 -16.36 -19.47
CA GLU A 391 3.75 -15.10 -19.03
C GLU A 391 2.22 -15.22 -19.09
N LEU A 392 1.53 -14.93 -18.00
CA LEU A 392 0.08 -15.11 -17.86
C LEU A 392 -0.60 -13.78 -17.53
N GLU A 393 -1.78 -13.54 -18.12
CA GLU A 393 -2.66 -12.49 -17.62
C GLU A 393 -2.92 -12.70 -16.12
N PHE A 394 -2.98 -11.60 -15.34
CA PHE A 394 -3.01 -11.69 -13.86
C PHE A 394 -4.18 -12.54 -13.35
N ALA A 395 -5.37 -12.41 -13.94
CA ALA A 395 -6.51 -13.25 -13.58
C ALA A 395 -6.27 -14.75 -13.85
N THR A 396 -5.57 -15.07 -14.94
CA THR A 396 -5.17 -16.45 -15.27
C THR A 396 -4.10 -16.95 -14.31
N TRP A 397 -3.15 -16.10 -13.93
CA TRP A 397 -2.15 -16.42 -12.91
C TRP A 397 -2.81 -16.72 -11.56
N LEU A 398 -3.76 -15.88 -11.11
CA LEU A 398 -4.52 -16.13 -9.89
C LEU A 398 -5.25 -17.46 -9.90
N GLU A 399 -5.83 -17.84 -11.03
CA GLU A 399 -6.55 -19.10 -11.13
C GLU A 399 -5.60 -20.29 -11.17
N SER A 400 -4.61 -20.28 -12.08
CA SER A 400 -3.77 -21.45 -12.34
C SER A 400 -2.62 -21.58 -11.33
N VAL A 401 -1.93 -20.50 -11.01
CA VAL A 401 -0.76 -20.52 -10.10
C VAL A 401 -1.22 -20.45 -8.64
N TYR A 402 -1.97 -19.40 -8.27
CA TYR A 402 -2.32 -19.16 -6.88
C TYR A 402 -3.34 -20.18 -6.34
N LYS A 403 -4.44 -20.46 -7.07
CA LYS A 403 -5.47 -21.38 -6.58
C LYS A 403 -5.17 -22.85 -6.90
N GLN A 404 -4.75 -23.15 -8.15
CA GLN A 404 -4.56 -24.54 -8.60
C GLN A 404 -3.15 -25.07 -8.35
N ARG A 405 -2.18 -24.19 -7.97
CA ARG A 405 -0.76 -24.53 -7.76
C ARG A 405 -0.10 -25.22 -8.96
N ASP A 406 -0.56 -24.88 -10.18
CA ASP A 406 0.01 -25.43 -11.42
C ASP A 406 1.22 -24.61 -11.86
N TYR A 407 2.34 -24.78 -11.17
CA TYR A 407 3.63 -24.15 -11.46
C TYR A 407 4.76 -24.91 -10.74
N ASP A 408 6.02 -24.62 -11.10
CA ASP A 408 7.18 -25.07 -10.33
C ASP A 408 7.80 -23.88 -9.62
N MET A 409 8.02 -22.77 -10.32
CA MET A 409 8.48 -21.50 -9.79
C MET A 409 7.58 -20.35 -10.29
N THR A 410 7.53 -19.26 -9.53
CA THR A 410 6.85 -18.03 -9.93
C THR A 410 7.62 -16.80 -9.46
N VAL A 411 7.59 -15.70 -10.23
CA VAL A 411 8.05 -14.39 -9.77
C VAL A 411 6.83 -13.50 -9.55
N VAL A 412 6.63 -13.07 -8.32
CA VAL A 412 5.51 -12.19 -7.95
C VAL A 412 5.94 -11.27 -6.79
N ALA A 413 5.40 -10.06 -6.76
CA ALA A 413 5.53 -9.17 -5.61
C ALA A 413 4.37 -9.41 -4.64
N HIS A 414 4.70 -9.69 -3.40
CA HIS A 414 3.79 -9.66 -2.26
C HIS A 414 3.83 -8.25 -1.68
N VAL A 415 2.68 -7.70 -1.36
CA VAL A 415 2.56 -6.29 -0.96
C VAL A 415 1.74 -6.13 0.34
N GLU A 416 1.24 -7.22 0.86
CA GLU A 416 0.50 -7.23 2.10
C GLU A 416 1.47 -7.18 3.29
N PRO A 417 1.24 -6.31 4.26
CA PRO A 417 2.02 -6.31 5.49
C PRO A 417 1.98 -7.68 6.18
N TRP A 418 3.08 -8.13 6.74
CA TRP A 418 3.17 -9.38 7.48
C TRP A 418 3.02 -10.68 6.65
N ASP A 419 3.32 -10.63 5.37
CA ASP A 419 3.28 -11.81 4.49
C ASP A 419 4.18 -12.97 4.95
N LEU A 420 5.12 -12.72 5.87
CA LEU A 420 5.85 -13.78 6.59
C LEU A 420 4.90 -14.86 7.13
N ALA A 421 3.73 -14.48 7.65
CA ALA A 421 2.74 -15.39 8.21
C ALA A 421 2.12 -16.33 7.17
N ALA A 422 2.17 -15.99 5.89
CA ALA A 422 1.66 -16.84 4.81
C ALA A 422 2.42 -18.17 4.69
N PHE A 423 3.70 -18.19 5.05
CA PHE A 423 4.51 -19.42 5.07
C PHE A 423 4.13 -20.40 6.21
N ALA A 424 3.41 -19.95 7.24
CA ALA A 424 2.89 -20.86 8.28
C ALA A 424 1.62 -21.61 7.83
N ARG A 425 1.08 -21.31 6.64
CA ARG A 425 -0.14 -21.90 6.11
C ARG A 425 0.22 -22.94 5.05
N SER A 426 0.17 -24.21 5.40
CA SER A 426 0.43 -25.33 4.47
C SER A 426 -0.55 -25.37 3.29
N ASP A 427 -1.76 -24.75 3.44
CA ASP A 427 -2.75 -24.58 2.39
C ASP A 427 -2.49 -23.37 1.48
N TYR A 428 -1.50 -22.54 1.79
CA TYR A 428 -1.11 -21.42 0.93
C TYR A 428 -0.42 -21.94 -0.35
N TYR A 429 -0.39 -21.18 -1.41
CA TYR A 429 -0.01 -21.69 -2.74
C TYR A 429 1.45 -22.13 -2.86
N TRP A 430 2.36 -21.68 -1.96
CA TRP A 430 3.74 -22.23 -1.87
C TRP A 430 3.77 -23.72 -1.50
N GLY A 431 2.80 -24.18 -0.70
CA GLY A 431 2.81 -25.52 -0.13
C GLY A 431 4.01 -25.76 0.80
N TYR A 432 4.56 -24.69 1.39
CA TYR A 432 5.64 -24.79 2.38
C TYR A 432 5.11 -25.42 3.66
N ASP A 433 5.82 -26.39 4.19
CA ASP A 433 5.46 -27.12 5.41
C ASP A 433 6.72 -27.35 6.26
N ASN A 434 6.93 -26.48 7.24
CA ASN A 434 8.01 -26.59 8.20
C ASN A 434 7.44 -26.41 9.62
N PRO A 435 7.39 -27.50 10.43
CA PRO A 435 6.82 -27.45 11.79
C PRO A 435 7.52 -26.44 12.70
N GLU A 436 8.86 -26.31 12.62
CA GLU A 436 9.62 -25.36 13.44
C GLU A 436 9.19 -23.92 13.13
N PHE A 437 9.02 -23.58 11.84
CA PHE A 437 8.54 -22.26 11.45
C PHE A 437 7.13 -22.01 11.96
N THR A 438 6.22 -22.97 11.77
CA THR A 438 4.82 -22.84 12.21
C THR A 438 4.72 -22.70 13.73
N GLU A 439 5.51 -23.44 14.50
CA GLU A 439 5.59 -23.33 15.95
C GLU A 439 6.13 -21.96 16.39
N LEU A 440 7.16 -21.43 15.71
CA LEU A 440 7.71 -20.12 16.00
C LEU A 440 6.69 -18.99 15.71
N MET A 441 5.94 -19.09 14.61
CA MET A 441 4.89 -18.12 14.29
C MET A 441 3.77 -18.14 15.35
N ALA A 442 3.31 -19.31 15.74
CA ALA A 442 2.32 -19.46 16.82
C ALA A 442 2.86 -18.96 18.17
N ALA A 443 4.13 -19.24 18.49
CA ALA A 443 4.77 -18.75 19.70
C ALA A 443 4.94 -17.22 19.68
N ALA A 444 5.28 -16.63 18.54
CA ALA A 444 5.39 -15.17 18.39
C ALA A 444 4.04 -14.49 18.67
N ASP A 445 2.97 -14.97 18.06
CA ASP A 445 1.63 -14.40 18.24
C ASP A 445 1.11 -14.56 19.69
N ALA A 446 1.60 -15.58 20.41
CA ALA A 446 1.25 -15.86 21.81
C ALA A 446 2.12 -15.10 22.84
N THR A 447 3.09 -14.29 22.41
CA THR A 447 3.94 -13.52 23.33
C THR A 447 3.14 -12.41 24.02
N THR A 448 3.61 -12.03 25.21
CA THR A 448 2.98 -10.96 26.01
C THR A 448 3.78 -9.67 26.02
N THR A 449 4.99 -9.69 25.46
CA THR A 449 5.85 -8.50 25.34
C THR A 449 6.35 -8.34 23.89
N GLU A 450 6.52 -7.08 23.49
CA GLU A 450 7.06 -6.73 22.19
C GLU A 450 8.48 -7.28 21.96
N ALA A 451 9.30 -7.31 23.01
CA ALA A 451 10.67 -7.82 22.92
C ALA A 451 10.71 -9.32 22.61
N GLU A 452 9.85 -10.10 23.26
CA GLU A 452 9.73 -11.55 22.99
C GLU A 452 9.14 -11.79 21.60
N HIS A 453 8.13 -11.03 21.21
CA HIS A 453 7.53 -11.08 19.89
C HIS A 453 8.58 -10.87 18.81
N THR A 454 9.30 -9.75 18.87
CA THR A 454 10.39 -9.42 17.96
C THR A 454 11.47 -10.49 17.91
N ALA A 455 11.92 -10.99 19.07
CA ALA A 455 12.96 -12.01 19.12
C ALA A 455 12.51 -13.35 18.52
N THR A 456 11.23 -13.68 18.64
CA THR A 456 10.67 -14.93 18.10
C THR A 456 10.46 -14.83 16.59
N LEU A 457 9.97 -13.69 16.08
CA LEU A 457 9.82 -13.44 14.64
C LEU A 457 11.19 -13.44 13.92
N LYS A 458 12.24 -12.88 14.52
CA LYS A 458 13.61 -12.99 13.98
C LYS A 458 14.05 -14.43 13.78
N LYS A 459 13.75 -15.31 14.74
CA LYS A 459 14.05 -16.75 14.60
C LYS A 459 13.24 -17.37 13.46
N ALA A 460 11.95 -17.03 13.36
CA ALA A 460 11.10 -17.52 12.29
C ALA A 460 11.62 -17.06 10.91
N ALA A 461 11.94 -15.78 10.74
CA ALA A 461 12.52 -15.26 9.51
C ALA A 461 13.84 -15.96 9.13
N LYS A 462 14.68 -16.26 10.14
CA LYS A 462 15.92 -17.01 9.93
C LYS A 462 15.66 -18.45 9.48
N VAL A 463 14.68 -19.14 10.03
CA VAL A 463 14.29 -20.51 9.59
C VAL A 463 13.91 -20.50 8.11
N LEU A 464 13.09 -19.54 7.67
CA LEU A 464 12.72 -19.42 6.24
C LEU A 464 13.95 -19.21 5.36
N ALA A 465 14.85 -18.31 5.78
CA ALA A 465 16.07 -18.03 5.04
C ALA A 465 16.98 -19.27 4.96
N ASP A 466 17.27 -19.92 6.09
CA ASP A 466 18.16 -21.09 6.14
C ASP A 466 17.61 -22.29 5.33
N ASP A 467 16.29 -22.45 5.28
CA ASP A 467 15.60 -23.49 4.51
C ASP A 467 15.41 -23.12 3.03
N ALA A 468 15.90 -21.96 2.58
CA ALA A 468 15.67 -21.47 1.24
C ALA A 468 14.19 -21.62 0.81
N ALA A 469 13.26 -21.22 1.68
CA ALA A 469 11.82 -21.41 1.45
C ALA A 469 11.35 -20.68 0.18
N ALA A 470 12.03 -19.62 -0.19
CA ALA A 470 11.93 -18.87 -1.44
C ALA A 470 13.29 -18.23 -1.75
N ASP A 471 13.44 -17.56 -2.90
CA ASP A 471 14.49 -16.55 -3.08
C ASP A 471 13.84 -15.16 -3.05
N TRP A 472 14.11 -14.39 -2.01
CA TRP A 472 13.66 -13.01 -1.85
C TRP A 472 14.56 -12.11 -2.66
N LEU A 473 14.15 -11.80 -3.87
CA LEU A 473 14.98 -11.11 -4.86
C LEU A 473 15.30 -9.69 -4.42
N PHE A 474 14.30 -8.92 -4.07
CA PHE A 474 14.44 -7.56 -3.52
C PHE A 474 13.09 -6.97 -3.09
N LEU A 475 13.13 -5.87 -2.34
CA LEU A 475 11.98 -5.00 -2.10
C LEU A 475 11.81 -3.98 -3.21
N LEU A 476 10.58 -3.81 -3.69
CA LEU A 476 10.22 -2.71 -4.57
C LEU A 476 10.42 -1.37 -3.84
N PRO A 477 11.08 -0.40 -4.47
CA PRO A 477 11.23 0.91 -3.88
C PRO A 477 9.90 1.67 -3.90
N ASN A 478 9.65 2.51 -2.89
CA ASN A 478 8.66 3.55 -2.94
C ASN A 478 9.28 4.80 -3.57
N ILE A 479 9.02 5.06 -4.84
CA ILE A 479 9.56 6.23 -5.54
C ILE A 479 8.45 7.26 -5.68
N ILE A 480 8.56 8.34 -4.91
CA ILE A 480 7.62 9.46 -4.94
C ILE A 480 8.30 10.65 -5.61
N ILE A 481 7.62 11.28 -6.56
CA ILE A 481 8.08 12.53 -7.16
C ILE A 481 7.19 13.66 -6.67
N THR A 482 7.77 14.74 -6.18
CA THR A 482 7.01 15.94 -5.81
C THR A 482 7.59 17.19 -6.49
N THR A 483 6.77 18.21 -6.62
CA THR A 483 7.31 19.56 -6.88
C THR A 483 8.09 20.04 -5.65
N THR A 484 8.99 21.01 -5.83
CA THR A 484 9.83 21.54 -4.73
C THR A 484 9.03 22.24 -3.64
N GLU A 485 7.83 22.72 -3.95
CA GLU A 485 6.94 23.38 -2.99
C GLU A 485 6.27 22.39 -2.01
N VAL A 486 6.15 21.12 -2.37
CA VAL A 486 5.52 20.10 -1.52
C VAL A 486 6.47 19.61 -0.44
N SER A 487 5.95 19.40 0.75
CA SER A 487 6.67 18.86 1.92
C SER A 487 5.75 17.99 2.79
N GLY A 488 6.31 17.23 3.70
CA GLY A 488 5.56 16.40 4.67
C GLY A 488 5.09 15.06 4.12
N ILE A 489 5.62 14.61 2.97
CA ILE A 489 5.39 13.26 2.44
C ILE A 489 6.38 12.29 3.09
N ALA A 490 5.87 11.18 3.63
CA ALA A 490 6.68 10.06 4.09
C ALA A 490 7.29 9.31 2.89
N ALA A 491 8.58 8.98 2.96
CA ALA A 491 9.24 8.24 1.88
C ALA A 491 8.87 6.74 1.91
N ASN A 492 8.75 6.14 3.10
CA ASN A 492 8.41 4.73 3.24
C ASN A 492 6.88 4.51 3.17
N GLY A 493 6.49 3.49 2.42
CA GLY A 493 5.11 2.98 2.39
C GLY A 493 4.99 1.76 3.30
N THR A 494 4.74 2.00 4.59
CA THR A 494 4.65 0.98 5.65
C THR A 494 3.22 0.48 5.90
N GLY A 495 2.30 0.81 5.05
CA GLY A 495 0.89 0.44 5.15
C GLY A 495 0.13 0.79 3.88
N LEU A 496 -1.17 0.67 3.94
CA LEU A 496 -2.03 0.82 2.76
C LEU A 496 -2.40 2.28 2.42
N SER A 497 -2.14 3.24 3.31
CA SER A 497 -2.55 4.65 3.16
C SER A 497 -1.51 5.49 2.44
N PHE A 498 -1.94 6.38 1.56
CA PHE A 498 -1.16 7.55 1.17
C PHE A 498 -1.56 8.72 2.06
N ASP A 499 -0.91 8.79 3.22
CA ASP A 499 -1.27 9.73 4.30
C ASP A 499 -0.89 11.17 3.96
N LEU A 500 -1.88 12.04 3.92
CA LEU A 500 -1.77 13.46 3.60
C LEU A 500 -1.90 14.38 4.82
N THR A 501 -2.01 13.83 6.02
CA THR A 501 -2.25 14.58 7.27
C THR A 501 -1.23 15.70 7.47
N HIS A 502 0.04 15.46 7.13
CA HIS A 502 1.14 16.39 7.35
C HIS A 502 1.63 17.10 6.09
N VAL A 503 0.95 16.86 4.97
CA VAL A 503 1.37 17.45 3.69
C VAL A 503 1.07 18.94 3.67
N ALA A 504 2.04 19.68 3.14
CA ALA A 504 1.97 21.12 2.98
C ALA A 504 2.58 21.55 1.64
N THR A 505 2.16 22.70 1.15
CA THR A 505 2.81 23.38 0.03
C THR A 505 3.14 24.81 0.40
N SER A 506 4.19 25.35 -0.19
CA SER A 506 4.61 26.74 -0.03
C SER A 506 3.96 27.71 -1.03
N ARG A 507 2.98 27.25 -1.83
CA ARG A 507 2.20 28.09 -2.75
C ARG A 507 1.27 29.03 -2.02
#